data_4449087e7d2eeebc4b48c3adfac3e9ec
#
_entry.id   4449087e7d2eeebc4b48c3adfac3e9ec
#
_cell.length_a   1.000
_cell.length_b   1.000
_cell.length_c   1.000
_cell.angle_alpha   90.00
_cell.angle_beta   90.00
_cell.angle_gamma   90.00
#
_symmetry.space_group_name_H-M   'P 1'
#
loop_
_entity.id
_entity.type
_entity.pdbx_description
1 polymer ?
#
loop_
_entity_poly.entity_id
_entity_poly.type
_entity_poly.pdbx_seq_one_letter_code
_entity_poly.pdbx_strand_id
1 'polypeptide(L)'
;MPTLRKNSCARYLAPAVLSLAWALSSASAFPPPPETPTATRWPLITKPLEIPASQGPALGSNDFTLTVWLKANDTGDLPTGDLLSRYDPATRRGFHLTLKSSAGVTSSQPNHRHLQFGIDDNHASPWQNHGQPGKALLAFALATHAGSLYAGTCEPGPGQSGRVYKHAGETIWTDCGAPDGSNTVTALAEHQGQLYAGTGRYRLAGSSLPESPNQTLGGRVFRYEGGTTWTDCGRLPDTEAIGGLVTFRGRLHASSLYRPAGFFRLEQNGSWTTLPVPQGMANDKQEPKRPVALTVHEGALLAGSYDGGHVHRWNGTTWTDLGQLGNNTQTYSFAHHRGQLHVGTWPSGRVYRLDTKTPGTPVWTDIGRLGDELEVMGMLVHNGRLIAGTLPLAEVYSHEGGTTWKKLARLDHTPEVKYRRAWTMAEQAGRVFCSTLPSGKVWSWSAGRQVTWDHSFPTGWHHVAAIRTSDRLRLFIDGKPVAEAKDPAIAHWNLDTNTPLRLGTGENGPLHGVMRQVQIHTTELSDSDLAKLAKVPPTD
;
A
#
# COMPACT_ATOMS: atom_id res chain seq x y z
N MET A 1 18.50 75.31 -21.47
CA MET A 1 18.66 76.70 -21.02
C MET A 1 17.29 77.23 -20.65
N PRO A 2 17.10 78.02 -19.56
CA PRO A 2 17.97 78.26 -18.42
C PRO A 2 17.26 77.92 -17.10
N THR A 3 17.91 77.65 -16.07
CA THR A 3 18.60 78.38 -14.98
C THR A 3 17.80 78.45 -13.70
N LEU A 4 18.35 77.83 -12.65
CA LEU A 4 18.89 78.41 -11.40
C LEU A 4 17.93 79.11 -10.44
N ARG A 5 17.82 78.66 -9.16
CA ARG A 5 18.59 79.09 -7.97
C ARG A 5 17.97 78.55 -6.70
N LYS A 6 18.74 77.87 -5.87
CA LYS A 6 19.29 78.20 -4.53
C LYS A 6 18.38 78.87 -3.52
N ASN A 7 18.20 78.24 -2.35
CA ASN A 7 18.78 78.61 -1.05
C ASN A 7 18.15 77.76 0.07
N SER A 8 18.94 76.96 0.69
CA SER A 8 19.49 76.89 2.05
C SER A 8 18.59 77.40 3.21
N CYS A 9 18.28 76.52 4.14
CA CYS A 9 18.52 76.74 5.55
C CYS A 9 18.40 75.42 6.35
N ALA A 10 19.46 75.13 7.03
CA ALA A 10 19.63 74.01 7.96
C ALA A 10 18.89 74.33 9.26
N ARG A 11 18.20 73.39 9.84
CA ARG A 11 17.97 73.33 11.29
C ARG A 11 18.06 71.88 11.75
N TYR A 12 19.00 71.62 12.62
CA TYR A 12 19.19 70.41 13.37
C TYR A 12 17.99 70.09 14.23
N LEU A 13 17.45 68.89 14.14
CA LEU A 13 16.65 68.26 15.19
C LEU A 13 17.03 66.78 15.26
N ALA A 14 17.35 66.33 16.48
CA ALA A 14 17.85 65.02 16.83
C ALA A 14 16.88 63.88 16.47
N PRO A 15 17.40 62.65 16.19
CA PRO A 15 16.54 61.50 15.93
C PRO A 15 15.95 60.98 17.26
N ALA A 16 14.62 60.98 17.34
CA ALA A 16 13.90 60.23 18.36
C ALA A 16 14.02 58.72 18.00
N VAL A 17 14.66 57.98 18.90
CA VAL A 17 14.74 56.52 18.85
C VAL A 17 13.35 55.97 19.17
N LEU A 18 12.59 55.58 18.18
CA LEU A 18 11.39 54.76 18.35
C LEU A 18 11.87 53.32 18.60
N SER A 19 11.87 52.90 19.84
CA SER A 19 11.94 51.49 20.22
C SER A 19 10.67 50.78 19.77
N LEU A 20 10.73 50.08 18.64
CA LEU A 20 9.72 49.08 18.26
C LEU A 20 9.87 47.90 19.24
N ALA A 21 9.02 47.90 20.26
CA ALA A 21 8.80 46.68 21.04
C ALA A 21 8.13 45.65 20.11
N TRP A 22 8.89 44.64 19.69
CA TRP A 22 8.33 43.43 19.09
C TRP A 22 7.52 42.74 20.19
N ALA A 23 6.17 42.86 20.11
CA ALA A 23 5.31 41.97 20.82
C ALA A 23 5.57 40.55 20.30
N LEU A 24 6.34 39.78 21.05
CA LEU A 24 6.36 38.32 20.92
C LEU A 24 4.93 37.87 21.16
N SER A 25 4.20 37.62 20.07
CA SER A 25 2.97 36.89 20.09
C SER A 25 3.30 35.57 20.81
N SER A 26 2.84 35.43 22.03
CA SER A 26 2.85 34.17 22.76
C SER A 26 2.12 33.15 21.88
N ALA A 27 2.87 32.27 21.23
CA ALA A 27 2.30 31.07 20.69
C ALA A 27 1.49 30.44 21.82
N SER A 28 0.18 30.36 21.64
CA SER A 28 -0.70 29.73 22.61
C SER A 28 -0.22 28.31 22.81
N ALA A 29 0.45 28.08 23.96
CA ALA A 29 0.85 26.75 24.36
C ALA A 29 -0.43 25.90 24.38
N PHE A 30 -0.42 24.79 23.67
CA PHE A 30 -1.49 23.82 23.77
C PHE A 30 -1.71 23.49 25.25
N PRO A 31 -2.95 23.35 25.72
CA PRO A 31 -3.18 22.83 27.05
C PRO A 31 -2.49 21.46 27.13
N PRO A 32 -1.69 21.21 28.17
CA PRO A 32 -1.07 19.90 28.34
C PRO A 32 -2.19 18.86 28.37
N PRO A 33 -2.00 17.69 27.72
CA PRO A 33 -2.95 16.59 27.83
C PRO A 33 -3.11 16.23 29.30
N PRO A 34 -4.28 15.70 29.72
CA PRO A 34 -4.52 15.29 31.10
C PRO A 34 -3.37 14.38 31.55
N GLU A 35 -2.78 14.66 32.72
CA GLU A 35 -1.63 13.93 33.23
C GLU A 35 -2.02 12.47 33.51
N THR A 36 -1.52 11.59 32.65
CA THR A 36 -1.48 10.15 32.92
C THR A 36 -0.11 9.79 33.45
N PRO A 37 0.03 9.05 34.55
CA PRO A 37 1.33 8.66 35.08
C PRO A 37 2.12 7.84 34.05
N THR A 38 3.42 8.09 33.91
CA THR A 38 4.39 7.27 33.14
C THR A 38 4.31 7.30 31.61
N ALA A 39 3.94 8.41 30.98
CA ALA A 39 4.01 8.54 29.51
C ALA A 39 5.30 9.22 29.05
N THR A 40 5.99 8.63 28.08
CA THR A 40 7.01 9.33 27.29
C THR A 40 6.32 10.09 26.16
N ARG A 41 6.65 11.40 25.97
CA ARG A 41 5.87 12.31 25.13
C ARG A 41 6.72 13.07 24.12
N TRP A 42 6.18 13.28 22.91
CA TRP A 42 6.73 14.13 21.85
C TRP A 42 5.63 15.04 21.31
N PRO A 43 5.78 16.38 21.41
CA PRO A 43 4.67 17.30 21.11
C PRO A 43 4.34 17.40 19.63
N LEU A 44 5.33 17.36 18.75
CA LEU A 44 5.17 17.53 17.30
C LEU A 44 6.25 16.75 16.54
N ILE A 45 5.82 15.97 15.55
CA ILE A 45 6.69 15.24 14.62
C ILE A 45 6.30 15.60 13.19
N THR A 46 7.15 16.35 12.52
CA THR A 46 7.00 16.75 11.10
C THR A 46 8.06 16.11 10.20
N LYS A 47 9.07 15.51 10.79
CA LYS A 47 10.16 14.77 10.12
C LYS A 47 10.48 13.52 10.93
N PRO A 48 11.00 12.48 10.29
CA PRO A 48 11.44 11.27 10.98
C PRO A 48 12.39 11.58 12.15
N LEU A 49 12.15 10.95 13.29
CA LEU A 49 12.96 11.06 14.49
C LEU A 49 13.37 9.67 14.97
N GLU A 50 14.67 9.47 15.24
CA GLU A 50 15.20 8.26 15.86
C GLU A 50 15.62 8.55 17.29
N ILE A 51 15.18 7.71 18.24
CA ILE A 51 15.48 7.78 19.66
C ILE A 51 16.30 6.54 20.00
N PRO A 52 17.55 6.69 20.52
CA PRO A 52 18.39 5.56 20.87
C PRO A 52 17.64 4.54 21.76
N ALA A 53 17.93 3.27 21.60
CA ALA A 53 17.28 2.20 22.34
C ALA A 53 17.34 2.39 23.87
N SER A 54 18.45 2.94 24.38
CA SER A 54 18.66 3.24 25.80
C SER A 54 17.81 4.39 26.36
N GLN A 55 17.19 5.19 25.48
CA GLN A 55 16.34 6.35 25.84
C GLN A 55 14.85 6.08 25.59
N GLY A 56 14.54 5.02 24.85
CA GLY A 56 13.16 4.61 24.60
C GLY A 56 12.60 3.76 25.75
N PRO A 57 11.26 3.68 25.91
CA PRO A 57 10.67 2.85 26.95
C PRO A 57 10.95 1.36 26.70
N ALA A 58 11.31 0.61 27.75
CA ALA A 58 11.36 -0.83 27.71
C ALA A 58 9.92 -1.35 27.84
N LEU A 59 9.43 -2.03 26.80
CA LEU A 59 8.08 -2.57 26.77
C LEU A 59 8.02 -4.05 27.14
N GLY A 60 9.08 -4.80 26.82
CA GLY A 60 9.21 -6.20 27.18
C GLY A 60 7.99 -7.03 26.79
N SER A 61 7.48 -7.76 27.79
CA SER A 61 6.21 -8.51 27.67
C SER A 61 5.04 -7.79 28.33
N ASN A 62 5.19 -6.52 28.73
CA ASN A 62 4.17 -5.77 29.45
C ASN A 62 3.08 -5.22 28.54
N ASP A 63 1.94 -4.89 29.12
CA ASP A 63 0.90 -4.11 28.47
C ASP A 63 1.38 -2.70 28.20
N PHE A 64 0.95 -2.13 27.07
CA PHE A 64 1.28 -0.75 26.74
C PHE A 64 0.24 -0.13 25.80
N THR A 65 0.24 1.20 25.76
CA THR A 65 -0.61 1.98 24.87
C THR A 65 0.22 3.00 24.11
N LEU A 66 0.02 3.07 22.81
CA LEU A 66 0.53 4.10 21.92
C LEU A 66 -0.62 5.06 21.59
N THR A 67 -0.39 6.38 21.68
CA THR A 67 -1.38 7.38 21.25
C THR A 67 -0.74 8.47 20.40
N VAL A 68 -1.46 8.98 19.43
CA VAL A 68 -1.00 10.03 18.52
C VAL A 68 -2.16 10.75 17.87
N TRP A 69 -2.07 12.07 17.71
CA TRP A 69 -2.89 12.81 16.76
C TRP A 69 -2.19 12.78 15.39
N LEU A 70 -2.89 12.26 14.38
CA LEU A 70 -2.40 12.08 13.03
C LEU A 70 -3.23 12.90 12.05
N LYS A 71 -2.55 13.69 11.20
CA LYS A 71 -3.09 14.22 9.95
C LYS A 71 -2.28 13.62 8.81
N ALA A 72 -2.83 12.57 8.20
CA ALA A 72 -2.20 11.92 7.06
C ALA A 72 -2.39 12.74 5.79
N ASN A 73 -1.46 12.61 4.83
CA ASN A 73 -1.61 13.23 3.52
C ASN A 73 -2.88 12.70 2.83
N ASP A 74 -3.74 13.60 2.39
CA ASP A 74 -5.07 13.30 1.87
C ASP A 74 -5.10 13.09 0.35
N THR A 75 -4.04 13.46 -0.36
CA THR A 75 -4.03 13.46 -1.83
C THR A 75 -3.85 12.08 -2.44
N GLY A 76 -3.48 11.07 -1.63
CA GLY A 76 -3.15 9.73 -2.13
C GLY A 76 -1.89 9.68 -3.00
N ASP A 77 -1.14 10.78 -3.04
CA ASP A 77 0.05 10.94 -3.89
C ASP A 77 1.29 10.24 -3.33
N LEU A 78 1.21 9.79 -2.10
CA LEU A 78 2.34 9.23 -1.39
C LEU A 78 1.93 7.94 -0.69
N PRO A 79 2.77 6.90 -0.74
CA PRO A 79 2.58 5.77 0.13
C PRO A 79 2.63 6.28 1.56
N THR A 80 1.82 5.70 2.38
CA THR A 80 1.80 5.92 3.81
C THR A 80 3.03 5.28 4.45
N GLY A 81 3.21 5.40 5.77
CA GLY A 81 4.41 4.87 6.42
C GLY A 81 4.20 4.64 7.90
N ASP A 82 5.27 4.33 8.62
CA ASP A 82 5.19 4.06 10.05
C ASP A 82 5.01 5.34 10.86
N LEU A 83 4.01 5.33 11.75
CA LEU A 83 3.81 6.35 12.77
C LEU A 83 4.84 6.16 13.90
N LEU A 84 4.85 4.96 14.47
CA LEU A 84 5.79 4.54 15.51
C LEU A 84 6.32 3.15 15.16
N SER A 85 7.62 2.95 15.26
CA SER A 85 8.23 1.65 15.03
C SER A 85 9.43 1.45 15.93
N ARG A 86 9.52 0.27 16.56
CA ARG A 86 10.73 -0.26 17.18
C ARG A 86 10.79 -1.73 16.83
N TYR A 87 11.30 -2.02 15.65
CA TYR A 87 11.33 -3.35 15.08
C TYR A 87 12.72 -3.70 14.56
N ASP A 88 13.22 -4.87 14.96
CA ASP A 88 14.46 -5.44 14.47
C ASP A 88 14.13 -6.53 13.43
N PRO A 89 14.38 -6.29 12.14
CA PRO A 89 14.09 -7.25 11.08
C PRO A 89 15.00 -8.50 11.12
N ALA A 90 16.19 -8.41 11.73
CA ALA A 90 17.12 -9.54 11.82
C ALA A 90 16.63 -10.59 12.83
N THR A 91 16.17 -10.15 13.99
CA THR A 91 15.61 -11.03 15.04
C THR A 91 14.11 -11.22 14.91
N ARG A 92 13.43 -10.42 14.06
CA ARG A 92 11.97 -10.36 13.93
C ARG A 92 11.31 -10.06 15.27
N ARG A 93 11.77 -9.00 15.93
CA ARG A 93 11.29 -8.64 17.26
C ARG A 93 10.93 -7.17 17.32
N GLY A 94 9.82 -6.85 17.99
CA GLY A 94 9.39 -5.48 18.23
C GLY A 94 7.96 -5.20 17.79
N PHE A 95 7.68 -3.92 17.50
CA PHE A 95 6.34 -3.43 17.12
C PHE A 95 6.40 -2.34 16.06
N HIS A 96 5.26 -2.14 15.38
CA HIS A 96 5.01 -0.97 14.53
C HIS A 96 3.53 -0.59 14.54
N LEU A 97 3.26 0.71 14.48
CA LEU A 97 1.97 1.32 14.18
C LEU A 97 2.14 2.04 12.84
N THR A 98 1.37 1.67 11.84
CA THR A 98 1.57 2.13 10.46
C THR A 98 0.26 2.45 9.76
N LEU A 99 0.33 3.37 8.81
CA LEU A 99 -0.72 3.62 7.84
C LEU A 99 -0.20 3.17 6.47
N LYS A 100 -0.91 2.25 5.79
CA LYS A 100 -0.37 1.49 4.67
C LYS A 100 -1.29 1.46 3.45
N SER A 101 -0.68 1.60 2.27
CA SER A 101 -1.26 1.24 0.98
C SER A 101 -0.36 0.21 0.29
N SER A 102 -0.94 -0.68 -0.49
CA SER A 102 -0.20 -1.67 -1.26
C SER A 102 -0.68 -1.75 -2.70
N ALA A 103 0.18 -2.23 -3.59
CA ALA A 103 -0.13 -2.52 -4.98
C ALA A 103 -0.14 -4.04 -5.19
N GLY A 104 -1.03 -4.51 -6.06
CA GLY A 104 -1.07 -5.91 -6.49
C GLY A 104 -0.31 -6.15 -7.79
N VAL A 105 -0.32 -7.38 -8.24
CA VAL A 105 0.13 -7.76 -9.58
C VAL A 105 -0.83 -7.16 -10.62
N THR A 106 -0.28 -6.71 -11.75
CA THR A 106 -1.05 -6.00 -12.79
C THR A 106 -1.93 -4.87 -12.23
N SER A 107 -1.65 -4.50 -11.01
CA SER A 107 -2.20 -3.48 -10.15
C SER A 107 -3.71 -3.45 -9.96
N SER A 108 -4.10 -4.26 -9.07
CA SER A 108 -5.12 -3.89 -8.11
C SER A 108 -4.51 -2.98 -7.07
N GLN A 109 -5.31 -2.22 -6.37
CA GLN A 109 -4.92 -1.53 -5.14
C GLN A 109 -5.50 -2.32 -3.95
N PRO A 110 -4.81 -3.38 -3.51
CA PRO A 110 -5.37 -4.34 -2.57
C PRO A 110 -5.63 -3.77 -1.19
N ASN A 111 -4.83 -2.81 -0.76
CA ASN A 111 -5.05 -2.07 0.49
C ASN A 111 -4.86 -0.57 0.22
N HIS A 112 -5.76 0.25 0.72
CA HIS A 112 -5.71 1.70 0.56
C HIS A 112 -5.85 2.40 1.91
N ARG A 113 -4.73 2.96 2.44
CA ARG A 113 -4.69 3.76 3.66
C ARG A 113 -5.23 3.02 4.90
N HIS A 114 -4.84 1.76 5.08
CA HIS A 114 -5.27 0.96 6.23
C HIS A 114 -4.37 1.21 7.44
N LEU A 115 -4.98 1.48 8.60
CA LEU A 115 -4.28 1.58 9.86
C LEU A 115 -3.99 0.17 10.40
N GLN A 116 -2.73 -0.09 10.79
CA GLN A 116 -2.25 -1.38 11.23
C GLN A 116 -1.38 -1.23 12.48
N PHE A 117 -1.55 -2.13 13.43
CA PHE A 117 -0.67 -2.27 14.59
C PHE A 117 -0.19 -3.72 14.68
N GLY A 118 1.11 -3.92 14.64
CA GLY A 118 1.75 -5.22 14.63
C GLY A 118 2.82 -5.36 15.69
N ILE A 119 2.93 -6.57 16.24
CA ILE A 119 4.02 -7.02 17.11
C ILE A 119 4.59 -8.32 16.57
N ASP A 120 5.87 -8.56 16.82
CA ASP A 120 6.51 -9.83 16.46
C ASP A 120 7.55 -10.20 17.54
N ASP A 121 7.64 -11.48 17.84
CA ASP A 121 8.72 -12.12 18.61
C ASP A 121 9.13 -13.42 17.91
N ASN A 122 9.43 -13.29 16.61
CA ASN A 122 9.83 -14.35 15.69
C ASN A 122 8.80 -15.48 15.53
N HIS A 123 7.51 -15.15 15.58
CA HIS A 123 6.43 -16.10 15.38
C HIS A 123 5.84 -16.01 13.97
N ALA A 124 5.28 -17.11 13.48
CA ALA A 124 4.52 -17.15 12.23
C ALA A 124 3.44 -18.23 12.31
N SER A 125 2.29 -17.96 11.69
CA SER A 125 1.22 -18.94 11.56
C SER A 125 1.55 -19.98 10.49
N PRO A 126 0.93 -21.17 10.49
CA PRO A 126 0.90 -22.00 9.30
C PRO A 126 0.07 -21.33 8.19
N TRP A 127 0.34 -21.70 6.93
CA TRP A 127 -0.51 -21.33 5.80
C TRP A 127 -1.87 -22.00 5.92
N GLN A 128 -2.93 -21.23 5.75
CA GLN A 128 -4.32 -21.68 5.80
C GLN A 128 -4.95 -21.57 4.42
N ASN A 129 -5.60 -22.63 3.96
CA ASN A 129 -6.34 -22.68 2.71
C ASN A 129 -7.77 -22.16 2.93
N HIS A 130 -8.18 -21.15 2.16
CA HIS A 130 -9.51 -20.56 2.15
C HIS A 130 -10.39 -21.02 0.97
N GLY A 131 -10.02 -22.12 0.34
CA GLY A 131 -10.78 -22.66 -0.79
C GLY A 131 -10.61 -21.85 -2.07
N GLN A 132 -11.54 -22.08 -2.97
CA GLN A 132 -11.62 -21.50 -4.31
C GLN A 132 -12.88 -20.63 -4.39
N PRO A 133 -12.79 -19.32 -4.67
CA PRO A 133 -13.96 -18.50 -4.90
C PRO A 133 -14.67 -18.96 -6.18
N GLY A 134 -15.92 -19.41 -6.08
CA GLY A 134 -16.70 -19.88 -7.22
C GLY A 134 -16.03 -20.98 -8.03
N LYS A 135 -15.89 -20.76 -9.34
CA LYS A 135 -15.19 -21.65 -10.28
C LYS A 135 -13.88 -21.02 -10.79
N ALA A 136 -13.25 -20.21 -9.96
CA ALA A 136 -12.07 -19.47 -10.34
C ALA A 136 -10.91 -20.41 -10.72
N LEU A 137 -10.37 -20.22 -11.91
CA LEU A 137 -9.03 -20.72 -12.24
C LEU A 137 -7.95 -19.92 -11.52
N LEU A 138 -8.26 -18.66 -11.23
CA LEU A 138 -7.42 -17.68 -10.58
C LEU A 138 -8.29 -16.61 -9.92
N ALA A 139 -8.06 -16.27 -8.67
CA ALA A 139 -8.45 -14.96 -8.14
C ALA A 139 -7.43 -13.94 -8.66
N PHE A 140 -7.80 -13.26 -9.74
CA PHE A 140 -6.91 -12.37 -10.49
C PHE A 140 -6.57 -11.10 -9.72
N ALA A 141 -7.56 -10.56 -9.01
CA ALA A 141 -7.41 -9.39 -8.15
C ALA A 141 -7.88 -9.69 -6.73
N LEU A 142 -7.17 -9.18 -5.74
CA LEU A 142 -7.59 -9.14 -4.34
C LEU A 142 -7.64 -7.69 -3.88
N ALA A 143 -8.66 -7.31 -3.13
CA ALA A 143 -8.74 -6.01 -2.47
C ALA A 143 -9.50 -6.09 -1.16
N THR A 144 -9.07 -5.31 -0.18
CA THR A 144 -9.76 -5.17 1.11
C THR A 144 -10.50 -3.85 1.13
N HIS A 145 -11.81 -3.92 1.29
CA HIS A 145 -12.71 -2.77 1.30
C HIS A 145 -13.79 -2.94 2.37
N ALA A 146 -14.06 -1.88 3.11
CA ALA A 146 -15.09 -1.85 4.17
C ALA A 146 -15.03 -3.07 5.10
N GLY A 147 -13.82 -3.40 5.59
CA GLY A 147 -13.58 -4.49 6.54
C GLY A 147 -13.54 -5.89 5.95
N SER A 148 -13.71 -6.06 4.64
CA SER A 148 -13.84 -7.38 4.01
C SER A 148 -12.86 -7.55 2.84
N LEU A 149 -12.38 -8.79 2.64
CA LEU A 149 -11.58 -9.16 1.47
C LEU A 149 -12.50 -9.52 0.30
N TYR A 150 -12.21 -8.95 -0.87
CA TYR A 150 -12.86 -9.23 -2.14
C TYR A 150 -11.87 -9.87 -3.12
N ALA A 151 -12.36 -10.83 -3.91
CA ALA A 151 -11.60 -11.51 -4.95
C ALA A 151 -12.31 -11.32 -6.30
N GLY A 152 -11.62 -10.69 -7.26
CA GLY A 152 -12.01 -10.67 -8.66
C GLY A 152 -11.47 -11.90 -9.37
N THR A 153 -12.32 -12.72 -9.98
CA THR A 153 -11.97 -14.04 -10.49
C THR A 153 -11.80 -14.08 -12.00
N CYS A 154 -10.99 -15.04 -12.46
CA CYS A 154 -11.01 -15.56 -13.82
C CYS A 154 -11.75 -16.89 -13.84
N GLU A 155 -12.89 -16.93 -14.52
CA GLU A 155 -13.76 -18.12 -14.69
C GLU A 155 -13.90 -18.42 -16.17
N PRO A 156 -12.99 -19.23 -16.75
CA PRO A 156 -12.87 -19.36 -18.20
C PRO A 156 -13.78 -20.44 -18.82
N GLY A 157 -14.59 -21.14 -18.04
CA GLY A 157 -15.42 -22.24 -18.54
C GLY A 157 -16.54 -21.80 -19.47
N PRO A 158 -17.18 -22.74 -20.20
CA PRO A 158 -18.32 -22.45 -21.05
C PRO A 158 -19.48 -21.81 -20.27
N GLY A 159 -20.02 -20.69 -20.77
CA GLY A 159 -21.11 -19.97 -20.13
C GLY A 159 -20.76 -19.30 -18.80
N GLN A 160 -19.46 -19.23 -18.45
CA GLN A 160 -18.98 -18.57 -17.24
C GLN A 160 -18.43 -17.19 -17.56
N SER A 161 -18.49 -16.31 -16.57
CA SER A 161 -17.89 -14.97 -16.60
C SER A 161 -17.12 -14.71 -15.30
N GLY A 162 -16.14 -13.80 -15.35
CA GLY A 162 -15.44 -13.32 -14.18
C GLY A 162 -16.41 -12.69 -13.19
N ARG A 163 -16.26 -13.00 -11.91
CA ARG A 163 -17.12 -12.56 -10.82
C ARG A 163 -16.30 -11.90 -9.71
N VAL A 164 -16.98 -11.21 -8.83
CA VAL A 164 -16.41 -10.76 -7.58
C VAL A 164 -17.00 -11.58 -6.44
N TYR A 165 -16.14 -12.06 -5.55
CA TYR A 165 -16.55 -12.76 -4.34
C TYR A 165 -16.02 -12.05 -3.11
N LYS A 166 -16.83 -12.05 -2.04
CA LYS A 166 -16.47 -11.54 -0.71
C LYS A 166 -16.15 -12.71 0.21
N HIS A 167 -15.00 -12.69 0.87
CA HIS A 167 -14.64 -13.70 1.86
C HIS A 167 -15.52 -13.59 3.09
N ALA A 168 -16.16 -14.68 3.47
CA ALA A 168 -17.09 -14.76 4.60
C ALA A 168 -16.55 -15.61 5.77
N GLY A 169 -15.26 -15.94 5.73
CA GLY A 169 -14.59 -16.78 6.74
C GLY A 169 -14.32 -18.20 6.25
N GLU A 170 -13.31 -18.85 6.84
CA GLU A 170 -12.86 -20.19 6.46
C GLU A 170 -12.73 -20.38 4.95
N THR A 171 -13.53 -21.26 4.34
CA THR A 171 -13.54 -21.52 2.89
C THR A 171 -14.80 -20.94 2.20
N ILE A 172 -15.54 -20.07 2.89
CA ILE A 172 -16.81 -19.55 2.42
C ILE A 172 -16.59 -18.23 1.66
N TRP A 173 -17.12 -18.17 0.45
CA TRP A 173 -17.10 -17.00 -0.42
C TRP A 173 -18.52 -16.63 -0.85
N THR A 174 -18.95 -15.41 -0.55
CA THR A 174 -20.24 -14.87 -0.98
C THR A 174 -20.11 -14.27 -2.37
N ASP A 175 -20.97 -14.68 -3.29
CA ASP A 175 -21.00 -14.15 -4.64
C ASP A 175 -21.54 -12.71 -4.65
N CYS A 176 -20.74 -11.79 -5.18
CA CYS A 176 -21.08 -10.37 -5.38
C CYS A 176 -21.42 -10.04 -6.84
N GLY A 177 -21.67 -11.03 -7.68
CA GLY A 177 -22.09 -10.88 -9.07
C GLY A 177 -20.94 -10.78 -10.08
N ALA A 178 -21.31 -10.87 -11.34
CA ALA A 178 -20.45 -10.61 -12.49
C ALA A 178 -20.71 -9.16 -12.96
N PRO A 179 -19.68 -8.28 -12.97
CA PRO A 179 -19.87 -6.91 -13.46
C PRO A 179 -20.25 -6.87 -14.95
N ASP A 180 -19.68 -7.76 -15.75
CA ASP A 180 -20.05 -7.96 -17.17
C ASP A 180 -19.92 -9.44 -17.59
N GLY A 181 -20.03 -9.71 -18.89
CA GLY A 181 -19.93 -11.06 -19.46
C GLY A 181 -18.51 -11.51 -19.81
N SER A 182 -17.46 -10.74 -19.54
CA SER A 182 -16.08 -11.14 -19.84
C SER A 182 -15.59 -12.23 -18.89
N ASN A 183 -14.52 -12.95 -19.25
CA ASN A 183 -14.09 -14.12 -18.47
C ASN A 183 -13.34 -13.76 -17.18
N THR A 184 -13.02 -12.47 -16.94
CA THR A 184 -12.19 -12.09 -15.80
C THR A 184 -12.55 -10.71 -15.25
N VAL A 185 -12.53 -10.58 -13.91
CA VAL A 185 -12.36 -9.31 -13.20
C VAL A 185 -10.87 -9.13 -12.92
N THR A 186 -10.22 -8.25 -13.69
CA THR A 186 -8.77 -8.14 -13.75
C THR A 186 -8.16 -7.18 -12.73
N ALA A 187 -8.93 -6.25 -12.19
CA ALA A 187 -8.47 -5.27 -11.22
C ALA A 187 -9.54 -4.94 -10.19
N LEU A 188 -9.13 -4.66 -8.97
CA LEU A 188 -9.96 -4.12 -7.89
C LEU A 188 -9.21 -2.96 -7.22
N ALA A 189 -9.91 -1.86 -6.94
CA ALA A 189 -9.35 -0.73 -6.22
C ALA A 189 -10.41 0.00 -5.41
N GLU A 190 -10.01 0.56 -4.26
CA GLU A 190 -10.85 1.49 -3.53
C GLU A 190 -10.58 2.93 -4.00
N HIS A 191 -11.64 3.66 -4.31
CA HIS A 191 -11.58 5.08 -4.65
C HIS A 191 -12.75 5.83 -4.02
N GLN A 192 -12.45 6.87 -3.24
CA GLN A 192 -13.45 7.69 -2.53
C GLN A 192 -14.45 6.86 -1.70
N GLY A 193 -13.94 5.84 -0.99
CA GLY A 193 -14.77 4.97 -0.14
C GLY A 193 -15.66 3.98 -0.89
N GLN A 194 -15.47 3.81 -2.21
CA GLN A 194 -16.19 2.85 -3.05
C GLN A 194 -15.24 1.83 -3.67
N LEU A 195 -15.71 0.59 -3.83
CA LEU A 195 -14.96 -0.45 -4.53
C LEU A 195 -15.24 -0.39 -6.05
N TYR A 196 -14.17 -0.34 -6.83
CA TYR A 196 -14.20 -0.38 -8.28
C TYR A 196 -13.61 -1.68 -8.80
N ALA A 197 -14.19 -2.23 -9.87
CA ALA A 197 -13.74 -3.42 -10.58
C ALA A 197 -13.44 -3.10 -12.04
N GLY A 198 -12.27 -3.53 -12.51
CA GLY A 198 -11.93 -3.55 -13.93
C GLY A 198 -12.15 -4.94 -14.50
N THR A 199 -12.73 -5.03 -15.70
CA THR A 199 -13.04 -6.31 -16.36
C THR A 199 -12.15 -6.54 -17.58
N GLY A 200 -12.06 -7.81 -18.01
CA GLY A 200 -11.25 -8.16 -19.16
C GLY A 200 -11.46 -9.57 -19.68
N ARG A 201 -11.15 -9.74 -20.94
CA ARG A 201 -10.90 -11.06 -21.51
C ARG A 201 -9.44 -11.43 -21.25
N TYR A 202 -9.19 -12.26 -20.23
CA TYR A 202 -7.85 -12.77 -19.97
C TYR A 202 -7.50 -13.88 -20.95
N ARG A 203 -6.34 -13.73 -21.61
CA ARG A 203 -5.80 -14.68 -22.59
C ARG A 203 -4.98 -15.75 -21.87
N LEU A 204 -5.56 -16.94 -21.71
CA LEU A 204 -4.97 -18.02 -20.89
C LEU A 204 -3.71 -18.62 -21.50
N ALA A 205 -3.51 -18.53 -22.83
CA ALA A 205 -2.28 -18.96 -23.50
C ALA A 205 -1.03 -18.28 -22.92
N GLY A 206 -1.12 -17.03 -22.42
CA GLY A 206 -0.06 -16.34 -21.68
C GLY A 206 0.34 -17.07 -20.39
N SER A 207 -0.51 -17.93 -19.86
CA SER A 207 -0.26 -18.80 -18.71
C SER A 207 0.00 -20.26 -19.10
N SER A 208 0.19 -20.54 -20.41
CA SER A 208 0.33 -21.89 -20.97
C SER A 208 -0.86 -22.81 -20.64
N LEU A 209 -2.06 -22.24 -20.63
CA LEU A 209 -3.31 -22.94 -20.39
C LEU A 209 -4.22 -22.85 -21.63
N PRO A 210 -5.15 -23.80 -21.83
CA PRO A 210 -6.13 -23.74 -22.93
C PRO A 210 -6.95 -22.44 -22.87
N GLU A 211 -7.20 -21.84 -24.04
CA GLU A 211 -7.99 -20.62 -24.13
C GLU A 211 -9.44 -20.83 -23.71
N SER A 212 -10.02 -19.79 -23.16
CA SER A 212 -11.42 -19.76 -22.80
C SER A 212 -12.33 -19.74 -24.04
N PRO A 213 -13.42 -20.51 -24.07
CA PRO A 213 -14.45 -20.35 -25.09
C PRO A 213 -15.20 -19.02 -24.98
N ASN A 214 -15.14 -18.36 -23.81
CA ASN A 214 -15.73 -17.03 -23.64
C ASN A 214 -14.85 -15.97 -24.32
N GLN A 215 -15.37 -15.39 -25.41
CA GLN A 215 -14.69 -14.39 -26.23
C GLN A 215 -15.18 -12.96 -25.95
N THR A 216 -16.05 -12.77 -24.94
CA THR A 216 -16.58 -11.45 -24.58
C THR A 216 -15.47 -10.53 -24.12
N LEU A 217 -15.35 -9.38 -24.77
CA LEU A 217 -14.36 -8.38 -24.41
C LEU A 217 -14.83 -7.62 -23.16
N GLY A 218 -13.92 -7.41 -22.21
CA GLY A 218 -14.09 -6.49 -21.09
C GLY A 218 -13.61 -5.07 -21.41
N GLY A 219 -12.67 -4.56 -20.65
CA GLY A 219 -12.15 -3.20 -20.80
C GLY A 219 -13.12 -2.16 -20.26
N ARG A 220 -13.97 -2.56 -19.31
CA ARG A 220 -14.92 -1.70 -18.60
C ARG A 220 -14.54 -1.57 -17.14
N VAL A 221 -14.99 -0.49 -16.55
CA VAL A 221 -14.85 -0.25 -15.11
C VAL A 221 -16.23 -0.15 -14.49
N PHE A 222 -16.41 -0.79 -13.35
CA PHE A 222 -17.68 -0.85 -12.62
C PHE A 222 -17.48 -0.40 -11.17
N ARG A 223 -18.48 0.24 -10.57
CA ARG A 223 -18.56 0.57 -9.16
C ARG A 223 -19.51 -0.39 -8.45
N TYR A 224 -19.11 -0.90 -7.31
CA TYR A 224 -19.90 -1.80 -6.49
C TYR A 224 -20.97 -1.05 -5.70
N GLU A 225 -22.21 -1.50 -5.77
CA GLU A 225 -23.37 -0.91 -5.06
C GLU A 225 -23.87 -1.80 -3.91
N GLY A 226 -23.25 -2.97 -3.73
CA GLY A 226 -23.68 -3.95 -2.72
C GLY A 226 -24.46 -5.14 -3.33
N GLY A 227 -24.53 -6.23 -2.56
CA GLY A 227 -25.16 -7.48 -3.03
C GLY A 227 -24.48 -8.00 -4.29
N THR A 228 -25.24 -8.08 -5.41
CA THR A 228 -24.73 -8.47 -6.72
C THR A 228 -24.80 -7.31 -7.74
N THR A 229 -24.97 -6.07 -7.27
CA THR A 229 -25.25 -4.92 -8.12
C THR A 229 -23.98 -4.12 -8.41
N TRP A 230 -23.78 -3.79 -9.69
CA TRP A 230 -22.65 -3.02 -10.20
C TRP A 230 -23.14 -1.90 -11.12
N THR A 231 -22.65 -0.68 -10.91
CA THR A 231 -22.88 0.46 -11.81
C THR A 231 -21.77 0.51 -12.85
N ASP A 232 -22.13 0.49 -14.13
CA ASP A 232 -21.19 0.63 -15.24
C ASP A 232 -20.66 2.07 -15.31
N CYS A 233 -19.35 2.24 -15.11
CA CYS A 233 -18.63 3.51 -15.20
C CYS A 233 -18.01 3.74 -16.59
N GLY A 234 -18.34 2.90 -17.57
CA GLY A 234 -17.96 3.04 -18.96
C GLY A 234 -16.85 2.11 -19.43
N ARG A 235 -16.77 1.99 -20.75
CA ARG A 235 -15.72 1.24 -21.45
C ARG A 235 -14.57 2.16 -21.78
N LEU A 236 -13.34 1.70 -21.54
CA LEU A 236 -12.14 2.42 -21.97
C LEU A 236 -11.90 2.20 -23.47
N PRO A 237 -11.55 3.27 -24.23
CA PRO A 237 -11.33 3.16 -25.66
C PRO A 237 -10.32 2.06 -26.02
N ASP A 238 -10.65 1.26 -27.04
CA ASP A 238 -9.81 0.20 -27.59
C ASP A 238 -9.21 -0.79 -26.57
N THR A 239 -9.81 -0.90 -25.38
CA THR A 239 -9.31 -1.74 -24.29
C THR A 239 -10.08 -3.07 -24.25
N GLU A 240 -9.34 -4.18 -24.29
CA GLU A 240 -9.87 -5.55 -24.16
C GLU A 240 -9.93 -6.01 -22.70
N ALA A 241 -8.97 -5.57 -21.90
CA ALA A 241 -8.86 -5.90 -20.48
C ALA A 241 -8.19 -4.75 -19.72
N ILE A 242 -8.68 -4.44 -18.53
CA ILE A 242 -8.06 -3.48 -17.63
C ILE A 242 -6.77 -4.09 -17.09
N GLY A 243 -5.65 -3.37 -17.19
CA GLY A 243 -4.35 -3.78 -16.66
C GLY A 243 -4.22 -3.44 -15.18
N GLY A 244 -4.66 -2.27 -14.79
CA GLY A 244 -4.61 -1.79 -13.41
C GLY A 244 -5.58 -0.67 -13.12
N LEU A 245 -5.93 -0.54 -11.84
CA LEU A 245 -6.67 0.56 -11.26
C LEU A 245 -5.91 1.11 -10.07
N VAL A 246 -5.74 2.44 -9.98
CA VAL A 246 -5.08 3.10 -8.85
C VAL A 246 -5.62 4.51 -8.63
N THR A 247 -5.78 4.89 -7.37
CA THR A 247 -6.06 6.28 -7.00
C THR A 247 -4.77 7.09 -6.98
N PHE A 248 -4.73 8.17 -7.77
CA PHE A 248 -3.64 9.13 -7.82
C PHE A 248 -4.19 10.55 -7.92
N ARG A 249 -3.73 11.47 -7.08
CA ARG A 249 -4.20 12.87 -6.98
C ARG A 249 -5.73 12.98 -6.95
N GLY A 250 -6.34 12.16 -6.07
CA GLY A 250 -7.78 12.15 -5.87
C GLY A 250 -8.61 11.69 -7.07
N ARG A 251 -7.99 11.05 -8.07
CA ARG A 251 -8.64 10.53 -9.28
C ARG A 251 -8.32 9.05 -9.48
N LEU A 252 -9.28 8.30 -9.96
CA LEU A 252 -9.05 6.92 -10.39
C LEU A 252 -8.38 6.90 -11.76
N HIS A 253 -7.26 6.20 -11.86
CA HIS A 253 -6.54 5.95 -13.12
C HIS A 253 -6.63 4.48 -13.49
N ALA A 254 -6.66 4.21 -14.80
CA ALA A 254 -6.70 2.87 -15.35
C ALA A 254 -5.68 2.69 -16.46
N SER A 255 -5.20 1.46 -16.65
CA SER A 255 -4.33 1.08 -17.76
C SER A 255 -4.93 -0.09 -18.55
N SER A 256 -4.49 -0.28 -19.80
CA SER A 256 -4.83 -1.47 -20.58
C SER A 256 -3.81 -2.59 -20.33
N LEU A 257 -4.31 -3.83 -20.20
CA LEU A 257 -3.47 -5.03 -20.06
C LEU A 257 -2.83 -5.43 -21.39
N TYR A 258 -3.62 -5.37 -22.45
CA TYR A 258 -3.19 -5.75 -23.81
C TYR A 258 -3.05 -4.53 -24.71
N ARG A 259 -2.57 -4.77 -25.93
CA ARG A 259 -2.53 -3.74 -26.98
C ARG A 259 -3.91 -3.46 -27.57
N PRO A 260 -4.16 -2.21 -27.96
CA PRO A 260 -3.22 -1.07 -27.91
C PRO A 260 -2.89 -0.60 -26.50
N ALA A 261 -1.77 0.11 -26.34
CA ALA A 261 -1.40 0.73 -25.08
C ALA A 261 -2.44 1.80 -24.70
N GLY A 262 -2.94 1.75 -23.47
CA GLY A 262 -3.93 2.71 -22.98
C GLY A 262 -3.63 3.16 -21.55
N PHE A 263 -3.85 4.45 -21.29
CA PHE A 263 -3.78 5.05 -19.97
C PHE A 263 -4.91 6.08 -19.83
N PHE A 264 -5.69 6.01 -18.75
CA PHE A 264 -6.95 6.72 -18.64
C PHE A 264 -7.13 7.28 -17.24
N ARG A 265 -7.95 8.34 -17.12
CA ARG A 265 -8.34 8.94 -15.86
C ARG A 265 -9.84 9.15 -15.80
N LEU A 266 -10.46 8.76 -14.68
CA LEU A 266 -11.87 9.04 -14.41
C LEU A 266 -12.04 10.49 -13.94
N GLU A 267 -12.89 11.24 -14.63
CA GLU A 267 -13.23 12.62 -14.30
C GLU A 267 -14.39 12.71 -13.30
N GLN A 268 -14.59 13.88 -12.70
CA GLN A 268 -15.67 14.10 -11.71
C GLN A 268 -17.07 13.93 -12.30
N ASN A 269 -17.23 14.17 -13.59
CA ASN A 269 -18.50 13.98 -14.31
C ASN A 269 -18.76 12.53 -14.71
N GLY A 270 -17.89 11.57 -14.30
CA GLY A 270 -18.01 10.15 -14.61
C GLY A 270 -17.47 9.75 -16.00
N SER A 271 -16.93 10.68 -16.80
CA SER A 271 -16.32 10.35 -18.09
C SER A 271 -14.85 9.92 -17.93
N TRP A 272 -14.32 9.18 -18.91
CA TRP A 272 -12.92 8.80 -18.97
C TRP A 272 -12.15 9.70 -19.94
N THR A 273 -11.05 10.27 -19.49
CA THR A 273 -10.09 11.00 -20.32
C THR A 273 -8.94 10.07 -20.69
N THR A 274 -8.65 9.93 -21.98
CA THR A 274 -7.45 9.25 -22.47
C THR A 274 -6.22 10.14 -22.21
N LEU A 275 -5.21 9.57 -21.57
CA LEU A 275 -3.95 10.22 -21.24
C LEU A 275 -2.82 9.70 -22.13
N PRO A 276 -1.72 10.46 -22.30
CA PRO A 276 -0.54 9.97 -23.01
C PRO A 276 0.01 8.68 -22.41
N VAL A 277 0.52 7.78 -23.26
CA VAL A 277 1.25 6.57 -22.86
C VAL A 277 2.76 6.80 -22.91
N PRO A 278 3.60 5.96 -22.27
CA PRO A 278 5.05 6.09 -22.30
C PRO A 278 5.59 6.12 -23.72
N GLN A 279 6.52 7.03 -23.97
CA GLN A 279 7.19 7.17 -25.28
C GLN A 279 8.18 6.02 -25.50
N GLY A 280 8.58 5.83 -26.75
CA GLY A 280 9.50 4.77 -27.20
C GLY A 280 8.76 3.60 -27.80
N MET A 281 9.51 2.78 -28.53
CA MET A 281 8.96 1.68 -29.31
C MET A 281 9.02 0.38 -28.49
N ALA A 282 7.91 -0.33 -28.44
CA ALA A 282 7.77 -1.56 -27.70
C ALA A 282 8.21 -2.79 -28.52
N ASN A 283 8.19 -2.65 -29.84
CA ASN A 283 8.47 -3.75 -30.79
C ASN A 283 8.82 -3.20 -32.18
N ASP A 284 9.13 -4.10 -33.10
CA ASP A 284 9.45 -3.79 -34.51
C ASP A 284 8.31 -3.07 -35.27
N LYS A 285 7.07 -3.15 -34.75
CA LYS A 285 5.91 -2.45 -35.31
C LYS A 285 5.80 -1.00 -34.85
N GLN A 286 6.78 -0.52 -34.09
CA GLN A 286 6.83 0.84 -33.54
C GLN A 286 5.60 1.21 -32.65
N GLU A 287 5.02 0.23 -32.00
CA GLU A 287 3.91 0.46 -31.07
C GLU A 287 4.41 1.06 -29.74
N PRO A 288 3.63 1.93 -29.08
CA PRO A 288 4.01 2.51 -27.79
C PRO A 288 4.14 1.44 -26.68
N LYS A 289 4.94 1.73 -25.66
CA LYS A 289 5.06 0.88 -24.47
C LYS A 289 3.79 0.97 -23.64
N ARG A 290 3.34 -0.18 -23.12
CA ARG A 290 2.14 -0.27 -22.27
C ARG A 290 2.48 0.04 -20.81
N PRO A 291 1.80 1.02 -20.17
CA PRO A 291 1.83 1.19 -18.74
C PRO A 291 0.85 0.17 -18.12
N VAL A 292 1.30 -0.99 -17.67
CA VAL A 292 0.40 -2.07 -17.22
C VAL A 292 0.22 -2.04 -15.70
N ALA A 293 1.25 -2.39 -14.93
CA ALA A 293 1.22 -2.34 -13.49
C ALA A 293 1.39 -0.89 -13.01
N LEU A 294 0.51 -0.42 -12.12
CA LEU A 294 0.51 0.96 -11.63
C LEU A 294 0.75 1.00 -10.11
N THR A 295 1.50 1.97 -9.63
CA THR A 295 1.63 2.30 -8.22
C THR A 295 1.90 3.79 -8.04
N VAL A 296 1.81 4.28 -6.80
CA VAL A 296 2.17 5.66 -6.46
C VAL A 296 3.45 5.63 -5.63
N HIS A 297 4.42 6.47 -5.97
CA HIS A 297 5.67 6.60 -5.25
C HIS A 297 6.19 8.03 -5.33
N GLU A 298 6.51 8.65 -4.20
CA GLU A 298 7.07 10.01 -4.11
C GLU A 298 6.32 11.06 -4.95
N GLY A 299 4.99 11.11 -4.81
CA GLY A 299 4.14 12.11 -5.49
C GLY A 299 3.97 11.91 -6.99
N ALA A 300 4.39 10.78 -7.52
CA ALA A 300 4.24 10.40 -8.91
C ALA A 300 3.56 9.04 -9.06
N LEU A 301 2.87 8.83 -10.18
CA LEU A 301 2.40 7.50 -10.56
C LEU A 301 3.51 6.79 -11.33
N LEU A 302 3.78 5.54 -10.97
CA LEU A 302 4.72 4.69 -11.69
C LEU A 302 3.98 3.57 -12.39
N ALA A 303 4.51 3.18 -13.54
CA ALA A 303 4.01 2.06 -14.32
C ALA A 303 5.12 1.07 -14.66
N GLY A 304 4.86 -0.22 -14.39
CA GLY A 304 5.61 -1.33 -14.95
C GLY A 304 5.15 -1.61 -16.37
N SER A 305 6.03 -2.10 -17.21
CA SER A 305 5.74 -2.42 -18.59
C SER A 305 6.05 -3.87 -18.93
N TYR A 306 5.19 -4.47 -19.75
CA TYR A 306 5.45 -5.78 -20.39
C TYR A 306 6.20 -5.65 -21.71
N ASP A 307 6.69 -4.45 -22.01
CA ASP A 307 7.38 -4.12 -23.24
C ASP A 307 8.82 -3.70 -22.91
N GLY A 308 9.73 -4.69 -22.82
CA GLY A 308 11.14 -4.46 -22.55
C GLY A 308 11.53 -4.29 -21.07
N GLY A 309 10.65 -4.59 -20.11
CA GLY A 309 11.00 -4.61 -18.68
C GLY A 309 11.38 -3.24 -18.10
N HIS A 310 10.83 -2.17 -18.64
CA HIS A 310 11.05 -0.80 -18.18
C HIS A 310 10.08 -0.42 -17.05
N VAL A 311 10.48 0.56 -16.25
CA VAL A 311 9.61 1.29 -15.34
C VAL A 311 9.50 2.74 -15.83
N HIS A 312 8.29 3.27 -15.82
CA HIS A 312 8.01 4.65 -16.25
C HIS A 312 7.39 5.44 -15.11
N ARG A 313 7.70 6.74 -15.03
CA ARG A 313 7.19 7.69 -14.05
C ARG A 313 6.31 8.74 -14.72
N TRP A 314 5.07 8.87 -14.25
CA TRP A 314 4.10 9.89 -14.66
C TRP A 314 4.03 11.00 -13.61
N ASN A 315 4.33 12.23 -14.01
CA ASN A 315 4.30 13.39 -13.11
C ASN A 315 2.93 14.12 -13.08
N GLY A 316 1.95 13.62 -13.83
CA GLY A 316 0.64 14.24 -14.04
C GLY A 316 0.44 14.79 -15.45
N THR A 317 1.53 14.97 -16.24
CA THR A 317 1.50 15.49 -17.61
C THR A 317 2.35 14.70 -18.58
N THR A 318 3.52 14.19 -18.16
CA THR A 318 4.49 13.50 -19.00
C THR A 318 5.04 12.25 -18.34
N TRP A 319 5.43 11.29 -19.16
CA TRP A 319 6.16 10.10 -18.75
C TRP A 319 7.67 10.29 -18.84
N THR A 320 8.39 9.81 -17.84
CA THR A 320 9.85 9.67 -17.84
C THR A 320 10.19 8.19 -17.76
N ASP A 321 11.06 7.71 -18.64
CA ASP A 321 11.58 6.34 -18.59
C ASP A 321 12.66 6.25 -17.49
N LEU A 322 12.45 5.38 -16.52
CA LEU A 322 13.40 5.11 -15.43
C LEU A 322 14.36 3.97 -15.76
N GLY A 323 14.30 3.43 -16.98
CA GLY A 323 15.19 2.41 -17.50
C GLY A 323 14.66 0.99 -17.40
N GLN A 324 15.38 0.09 -18.07
CA GLN A 324 15.15 -1.35 -18.05
C GLN A 324 15.81 -1.98 -16.82
N LEU A 325 15.14 -2.94 -16.21
CA LEU A 325 15.64 -3.67 -15.04
C LEU A 325 16.46 -4.91 -15.48
N GLY A 326 17.78 -4.76 -15.50
CA GLY A 326 18.68 -5.80 -16.04
C GLY A 326 18.31 -6.19 -17.47
N ASN A 327 18.31 -7.48 -17.77
CA ASN A 327 17.89 -8.01 -19.07
C ASN A 327 16.44 -8.53 -19.05
N ASN A 328 15.60 -8.02 -18.14
CA ASN A 328 14.22 -8.44 -18.05
C ASN A 328 13.37 -7.82 -19.16
N THR A 329 12.33 -8.54 -19.55
CA THR A 329 11.40 -8.11 -20.60
C THR A 329 10.09 -7.60 -20.06
N GLN A 330 9.79 -7.89 -18.76
CA GLN A 330 8.55 -7.47 -18.11
C GLN A 330 8.79 -7.10 -16.65
N THR A 331 8.03 -6.11 -16.17
CA THR A 331 7.91 -5.72 -14.78
C THR A 331 6.46 -5.90 -14.34
N TYR A 332 6.23 -6.61 -13.22
CA TYR A 332 4.91 -7.11 -12.86
C TYR A 332 4.29 -6.47 -11.63
N SER A 333 5.10 -6.21 -10.62
CA SER A 333 4.60 -5.84 -9.31
C SER A 333 5.49 -4.82 -8.62
N PHE A 334 4.88 -4.09 -7.69
CA PHE A 334 5.54 -3.08 -6.89
C PHE A 334 5.32 -3.33 -5.41
N ALA A 335 6.32 -3.00 -4.59
CA ALA A 335 6.16 -2.89 -3.15
C ALA A 335 7.00 -1.73 -2.62
N HIS A 336 6.53 -1.11 -1.53
CA HIS A 336 7.26 -0.08 -0.80
C HIS A 336 7.79 -0.68 0.50
N HIS A 337 9.12 -0.71 0.66
CA HIS A 337 9.78 -1.21 1.84
C HIS A 337 10.88 -0.25 2.26
N ARG A 338 10.85 0.21 3.51
CA ARG A 338 11.80 1.21 4.04
C ARG A 338 11.85 2.51 3.22
N GLY A 339 10.72 2.91 2.66
CA GLY A 339 10.61 4.10 1.81
C GLY A 339 11.16 3.94 0.39
N GLN A 340 11.65 2.75 0.02
CA GLN A 340 12.18 2.47 -1.31
C GLN A 340 11.21 1.64 -2.13
N LEU A 341 11.16 1.90 -3.44
CA LEU A 341 10.36 1.13 -4.38
C LEU A 341 11.08 -0.16 -4.75
N HIS A 342 10.36 -1.27 -4.70
CA HIS A 342 10.81 -2.60 -5.13
C HIS A 342 9.96 -3.06 -6.31
N VAL A 343 10.59 -3.71 -7.29
CA VAL A 343 9.95 -4.11 -8.55
C VAL A 343 10.27 -5.56 -8.86
N GLY A 344 9.23 -6.37 -9.04
CA GLY A 344 9.34 -7.77 -9.46
C GLY A 344 9.40 -7.92 -10.98
N THR A 345 10.20 -8.86 -11.48
CA THR A 345 10.55 -8.99 -12.90
C THR A 345 10.37 -10.40 -13.48
N TRP A 346 10.32 -10.47 -14.81
CA TRP A 346 10.37 -11.63 -15.69
C TRP A 346 11.40 -11.41 -16.81
N PRO A 347 12.22 -12.40 -17.25
CA PRO A 347 12.20 -13.83 -16.88
C PRO A 347 13.26 -14.23 -15.84
N SER A 348 13.85 -13.28 -15.12
CA SER A 348 14.97 -13.59 -14.22
C SER A 348 14.56 -14.00 -12.81
N GLY A 349 13.29 -13.84 -12.42
CA GLY A 349 12.81 -14.10 -11.05
C GLY A 349 13.51 -13.25 -9.99
N ARG A 350 13.88 -12.00 -10.34
CA ARG A 350 14.61 -11.06 -9.50
C ARG A 350 13.74 -9.90 -9.06
N VAL A 351 14.13 -9.32 -7.94
CA VAL A 351 13.58 -8.04 -7.45
C VAL A 351 14.65 -6.97 -7.55
N TYR A 352 14.25 -5.82 -8.07
CA TYR A 352 15.09 -4.63 -8.14
C TYR A 352 14.56 -3.55 -7.22
N ARG A 353 15.46 -2.80 -6.61
CA ARG A 353 15.16 -1.67 -5.74
C ARG A 353 15.60 -0.38 -6.41
N LEU A 354 14.75 0.64 -6.38
CA LEU A 354 15.09 1.98 -6.86
C LEU A 354 15.87 2.75 -5.78
N ASP A 355 17.11 3.11 -6.10
CA ASP A 355 17.96 3.98 -5.27
C ASP A 355 17.99 5.39 -5.86
N THR A 356 17.43 6.37 -5.15
CA THR A 356 17.31 7.78 -5.61
C THR A 356 18.40 8.71 -5.05
N LYS A 357 19.51 8.17 -4.56
CA LYS A 357 20.57 8.95 -3.88
C LYS A 357 21.22 10.06 -4.73
N THR A 358 21.06 10.02 -6.05
CA THR A 358 21.58 11.04 -6.96
C THR A 358 20.41 11.70 -7.69
N PRO A 359 20.17 13.03 -7.52
CA PRO A 359 19.16 13.72 -8.30
C PRO A 359 19.40 13.55 -9.79
N GLY A 360 18.41 13.03 -10.51
CA GLY A 360 18.38 13.03 -11.98
C GLY A 360 18.64 11.70 -12.69
N THR A 361 19.25 10.70 -12.04
CA THR A 361 19.47 9.38 -12.68
C THR A 361 18.96 8.26 -11.78
N PRO A 362 17.92 7.51 -12.20
CA PRO A 362 17.46 6.35 -11.44
C PRO A 362 18.54 5.26 -11.44
N VAL A 363 18.82 4.73 -10.28
CA VAL A 363 19.75 3.58 -10.11
C VAL A 363 18.94 2.40 -9.59
N TRP A 364 18.98 1.30 -10.33
CA TRP A 364 18.33 0.05 -9.96
C TRP A 364 19.33 -0.93 -9.36
N THR A 365 19.12 -1.27 -8.09
CA THR A 365 19.94 -2.27 -7.39
C THR A 365 19.22 -3.61 -7.41
N ASP A 366 19.89 -4.65 -7.91
CA ASP A 366 19.43 -6.04 -7.84
C ASP A 366 19.53 -6.53 -6.40
N ILE A 367 18.39 -6.88 -5.79
CA ILE A 367 18.31 -7.41 -4.42
C ILE A 367 18.07 -8.93 -4.39
N GLY A 368 18.40 -9.62 -5.48
CA GLY A 368 18.49 -11.06 -5.55
C GLY A 368 17.37 -11.75 -6.32
N ARG A 369 17.65 -13.01 -6.63
CA ARG A 369 16.73 -13.96 -7.27
C ARG A 369 16.01 -14.79 -6.21
N LEU A 370 14.75 -15.11 -6.46
CA LEU A 370 13.94 -15.93 -5.58
C LEU A 370 14.06 -17.40 -5.98
N GLY A 371 14.99 -18.11 -5.35
CA GLY A 371 15.28 -19.53 -5.70
C GLY A 371 15.59 -19.70 -7.19
N ASP A 372 14.98 -20.73 -7.80
CA ASP A 372 15.07 -20.99 -9.24
C ASP A 372 13.88 -20.45 -10.03
N GLU A 373 13.06 -19.63 -9.37
CA GLU A 373 11.87 -19.04 -9.97
C GLU A 373 12.21 -18.08 -11.13
N LEU A 374 11.25 -17.87 -12.02
CA LEU A 374 11.43 -17.09 -13.26
C LEU A 374 10.73 -15.73 -13.20
N GLU A 375 9.68 -15.62 -12.39
CA GLU A 375 8.85 -14.42 -12.31
C GLU A 375 8.53 -14.09 -10.87
N VAL A 376 8.63 -12.81 -10.52
CA VAL A 376 8.16 -12.29 -9.25
C VAL A 376 6.79 -11.65 -9.46
N MET A 377 5.80 -12.24 -8.82
CA MET A 377 4.40 -11.87 -8.89
C MET A 377 4.03 -10.84 -7.80
N GLY A 378 2.89 -11.00 -7.11
CA GLY A 378 2.48 -10.10 -6.05
C GLY A 378 3.52 -9.94 -4.95
N MET A 379 3.76 -8.70 -4.54
CA MET A 379 4.63 -8.35 -3.42
C MET A 379 3.89 -7.43 -2.46
N LEU A 380 4.18 -7.56 -1.16
CA LEU A 380 3.79 -6.59 -0.13
C LEU A 380 4.72 -6.67 1.08
N VAL A 381 4.64 -5.66 1.93
CA VAL A 381 5.30 -5.69 3.25
C VAL A 381 4.29 -6.14 4.29
N HIS A 382 4.57 -7.19 5.01
CA HIS A 382 3.73 -7.71 6.09
C HIS A 382 4.52 -7.74 7.39
N ASN A 383 4.02 -7.05 8.39
CA ASN A 383 4.63 -6.94 9.71
C ASN A 383 6.16 -6.64 9.63
N GLY A 384 6.52 -5.63 8.84
CA GLY A 384 7.90 -5.19 8.63
C GLY A 384 8.73 -6.03 7.65
N ARG A 385 8.16 -7.03 6.98
CA ARG A 385 8.87 -7.95 6.07
C ARG A 385 8.36 -7.86 4.63
N LEU A 386 9.28 -7.72 3.67
CA LEU A 386 8.94 -7.81 2.25
C LEU A 386 8.72 -9.26 1.85
N ILE A 387 7.51 -9.56 1.34
CA ILE A 387 7.05 -10.87 0.91
C ILE A 387 6.79 -10.84 -0.59
N ALA A 388 7.12 -11.91 -1.31
CA ALA A 388 6.91 -12.03 -2.75
C ALA A 388 6.42 -13.42 -3.16
N GLY A 389 5.44 -13.49 -4.05
CA GLY A 389 4.98 -14.69 -4.73
C GLY A 389 5.68 -14.86 -6.07
N THR A 390 5.69 -16.08 -6.60
CA THR A 390 6.50 -16.43 -7.78
C THR A 390 5.81 -17.38 -8.76
N LEU A 391 6.46 -17.59 -9.89
CA LEU A 391 6.23 -18.57 -10.96
C LEU A 391 7.60 -19.19 -11.33
N PRO A 392 7.73 -20.51 -11.68
CA PRO A 392 6.68 -21.44 -12.11
C PRO A 392 6.15 -22.40 -11.03
N LEU A 393 6.62 -22.31 -9.79
CA LEU A 393 6.27 -23.28 -8.75
C LEU A 393 5.25 -22.78 -7.74
N ALA A 394 4.78 -21.53 -7.86
CA ALA A 394 3.88 -20.87 -6.89
C ALA A 394 4.48 -20.83 -5.49
N GLU A 395 5.74 -20.49 -5.39
CA GLU A 395 6.43 -20.34 -4.12
C GLU A 395 6.27 -18.91 -3.58
N VAL A 396 6.33 -18.78 -2.26
CA VAL A 396 6.32 -17.50 -1.56
C VAL A 396 7.62 -17.35 -0.79
N TYR A 397 8.23 -16.19 -0.92
CA TYR A 397 9.52 -15.86 -0.32
C TYR A 397 9.43 -14.63 0.58
N SER A 398 10.33 -14.56 1.56
CA SER A 398 10.59 -13.41 2.40
C SER A 398 12.00 -12.90 2.17
N HIS A 399 12.16 -11.59 2.04
CA HIS A 399 13.47 -10.95 1.95
C HIS A 399 14.15 -10.90 3.33
N GLU A 400 15.36 -11.45 3.42
CA GLU A 400 16.13 -11.53 4.68
C GLU A 400 17.28 -10.49 4.72
N GLY A 401 17.38 -9.62 3.73
CA GLY A 401 18.41 -8.60 3.59
C GLY A 401 19.44 -8.91 2.50
N GLY A 402 20.10 -7.85 2.02
CA GLY A 402 21.06 -7.96 0.90
C GLY A 402 20.40 -8.56 -0.34
N THR A 403 20.91 -9.70 -0.81
CA THR A 403 20.35 -10.47 -1.93
C THR A 403 19.70 -11.78 -1.51
N THR A 404 19.46 -11.96 -0.21
CA THR A 404 19.00 -13.23 0.36
C THR A 404 17.49 -13.29 0.47
N TRP A 405 16.89 -14.32 -0.10
CA TRP A 405 15.47 -14.64 -0.04
C TRP A 405 15.26 -16.02 0.57
N LYS A 406 14.37 -16.11 1.56
CA LYS A 406 14.00 -17.36 2.23
C LYS A 406 12.64 -17.83 1.75
N LYS A 407 12.58 -19.07 1.25
CA LYS A 407 11.30 -19.70 0.91
C LYS A 407 10.45 -19.92 2.17
N LEU A 408 9.20 -19.47 2.12
CA LEU A 408 8.21 -19.67 3.18
C LEU A 408 7.31 -20.86 2.90
N ALA A 409 6.83 -21.00 1.66
CA ALA A 409 5.94 -22.09 1.25
C ALA A 409 5.90 -22.25 -0.26
N ARG A 410 5.34 -23.37 -0.71
CA ARG A 410 4.78 -23.57 -2.04
C ARG A 410 3.28 -23.77 -1.91
N LEU A 411 2.46 -22.96 -2.59
CA LEU A 411 1.01 -22.88 -2.39
C LEU A 411 0.20 -23.67 -3.42
N ASP A 412 0.76 -23.94 -4.61
CA ASP A 412 0.07 -24.68 -5.66
C ASP A 412 0.89 -25.91 -6.08
N HIS A 413 0.26 -27.07 -6.08
CA HIS A 413 0.84 -28.37 -6.43
C HIS A 413 0.10 -29.04 -7.60
N THR A 414 -0.70 -28.28 -8.38
CA THR A 414 -1.42 -28.81 -9.54
C THR A 414 -0.45 -29.57 -10.45
N PRO A 415 -0.71 -30.86 -10.75
CA PRO A 415 0.19 -31.65 -11.59
C PRO A 415 0.11 -31.21 -13.06
N GLU A 416 1.09 -31.62 -13.86
CA GLU A 416 1.09 -31.54 -15.33
C GLU A 416 0.80 -30.17 -15.94
N VAL A 417 1.10 -29.08 -15.22
CA VAL A 417 1.03 -27.72 -15.75
C VAL A 417 2.42 -27.09 -15.82
N LYS A 418 2.67 -26.30 -16.86
CA LYS A 418 3.94 -25.61 -17.04
C LYS A 418 4.17 -24.56 -15.96
N TYR A 419 3.15 -23.76 -15.64
CA TYR A 419 3.22 -22.63 -14.74
C TYR A 419 2.21 -22.75 -13.60
N ARG A 420 2.71 -22.62 -12.36
CA ARG A 420 1.92 -22.37 -11.15
C ARG A 420 2.34 -21.00 -10.63
N ARG A 421 1.39 -20.21 -10.19
CA ARG A 421 1.67 -18.87 -9.67
C ARG A 421 1.13 -18.70 -8.26
N ALA A 422 1.95 -18.13 -7.37
CA ALA A 422 1.49 -17.35 -6.23
C ALA A 422 1.27 -15.93 -6.75
N TRP A 423 0.01 -15.61 -7.13
CA TRP A 423 -0.29 -14.53 -8.06
C TRP A 423 -0.31 -13.15 -7.40
N THR A 424 -1.33 -12.81 -6.63
CA THR A 424 -1.49 -11.48 -6.02
C THR A 424 -1.73 -11.60 -4.53
N MET A 425 -1.47 -10.52 -3.80
CA MET A 425 -1.58 -10.50 -2.35
C MET A 425 -2.37 -9.28 -1.87
N ALA A 426 -3.10 -9.45 -0.75
CA ALA A 426 -3.77 -8.39 0.01
C ALA A 426 -3.64 -8.67 1.50
N GLU A 427 -3.78 -7.66 2.35
CA GLU A 427 -3.90 -7.84 3.79
C GLU A 427 -5.34 -7.62 4.26
N GLN A 428 -5.83 -8.50 5.14
CA GLN A 428 -7.12 -8.36 5.80
C GLN A 428 -7.06 -9.04 7.16
N ALA A 429 -7.66 -8.43 8.18
CA ALA A 429 -7.69 -8.92 9.56
C ALA A 429 -6.30 -9.34 10.09
N GLY A 430 -5.25 -8.58 9.75
CA GLY A 430 -3.88 -8.82 10.18
C GLY A 430 -3.19 -10.02 9.52
N ARG A 431 -3.70 -10.53 8.41
CA ARG A 431 -3.13 -11.66 7.64
C ARG A 431 -2.88 -11.27 6.19
N VAL A 432 -1.84 -11.83 5.60
CA VAL A 432 -1.64 -11.81 4.15
C VAL A 432 -2.52 -12.87 3.52
N PHE A 433 -3.27 -12.49 2.49
CA PHE A 433 -3.96 -13.41 1.60
C PHE A 433 -3.23 -13.45 0.26
N CYS A 434 -3.03 -14.65 -0.29
CA CYS A 434 -2.35 -14.89 -1.56
C CYS A 434 -3.18 -15.81 -2.45
N SER A 435 -3.44 -15.41 -3.68
CA SER A 435 -4.14 -16.23 -4.67
C SER A 435 -3.18 -17.08 -5.48
N THR A 436 -3.67 -18.22 -6.00
CA THR A 436 -2.89 -19.16 -6.81
C THR A 436 -3.54 -19.46 -8.15
N LEU A 437 -2.70 -19.83 -9.14
CA LEU A 437 -3.05 -20.31 -10.47
C LEU A 437 -2.27 -21.60 -10.73
N PRO A 438 -2.87 -22.66 -11.31
CA PRO A 438 -4.24 -22.76 -11.81
C PRO A 438 -5.25 -23.35 -10.82
N SER A 439 -4.86 -23.59 -9.55
CA SER A 439 -5.79 -24.15 -8.56
C SER A 439 -6.94 -23.20 -8.17
N GLY A 440 -6.84 -21.92 -8.46
CA GLY A 440 -7.84 -20.91 -8.13
C GLY A 440 -8.02 -20.68 -6.62
N LYS A 441 -7.15 -21.23 -5.80
CA LYS A 441 -7.26 -21.15 -4.33
C LYS A 441 -6.72 -19.84 -3.80
N VAL A 442 -7.23 -19.46 -2.62
CA VAL A 442 -6.74 -18.36 -1.83
C VAL A 442 -6.18 -18.90 -0.51
N TRP A 443 -4.99 -18.48 -0.16
CA TRP A 443 -4.27 -18.89 1.04
C TRP A 443 -4.03 -17.71 1.95
N SER A 444 -3.96 -17.90 3.28
CA SER A 444 -3.53 -16.85 4.19
C SER A 444 -2.41 -17.28 5.12
N TRP A 445 -1.67 -16.27 5.61
CA TRP A 445 -0.53 -16.43 6.50
C TRP A 445 -0.28 -15.16 7.31
N SER A 446 0.38 -15.28 8.47
CA SER A 446 0.85 -14.11 9.22
C SER A 446 2.22 -14.36 9.84
N ALA A 447 3.05 -13.32 9.87
CA ALA A 447 4.23 -13.22 10.72
C ALA A 447 3.91 -12.32 11.90
N GLY A 448 4.31 -12.73 13.11
CA GLY A 448 3.91 -12.04 14.33
C GLY A 448 2.40 -12.03 14.53
N ARG A 449 1.91 -11.04 15.25
CA ARG A 449 0.48 -10.75 15.42
C ARG A 449 0.20 -9.32 15.00
N GLN A 450 -0.87 -9.13 14.23
CA GLN A 450 -1.25 -7.83 13.73
C GLN A 450 -2.76 -7.64 13.87
N VAL A 451 -3.17 -6.42 14.21
CA VAL A 451 -4.54 -5.95 14.10
C VAL A 451 -4.61 -4.86 13.04
N THR A 452 -5.60 -4.92 12.15
CA THR A 452 -5.79 -3.98 11.05
C THR A 452 -7.19 -3.40 11.06
N TRP A 453 -7.29 -2.09 10.85
CA TRP A 453 -8.56 -1.46 10.52
C TRP A 453 -8.67 -1.41 9.00
N ASP A 454 -9.41 -2.37 8.47
CA ASP A 454 -9.50 -2.67 7.04
C ASP A 454 -10.46 -1.70 6.30
N HIS A 455 -10.30 -0.41 6.57
CA HIS A 455 -11.02 0.71 5.98
C HIS A 455 -10.03 1.81 5.63
N SER A 456 -10.32 2.62 4.63
CA SER A 456 -9.51 3.79 4.29
C SER A 456 -9.51 4.80 5.43
N PHE A 457 -8.32 5.17 5.89
CA PHE A 457 -8.14 6.15 6.96
C PHE A 457 -8.72 7.50 6.53
N PRO A 458 -9.56 8.14 7.36
CA PRO A 458 -10.23 9.39 7.01
C PRO A 458 -9.27 10.57 6.84
N THR A 459 -9.76 11.65 6.25
CA THR A 459 -9.02 12.90 6.05
C THR A 459 -9.09 13.78 7.31
N GLY A 460 -8.11 14.69 7.46
CA GLY A 460 -8.05 15.59 8.60
C GLY A 460 -7.31 15.03 9.81
N TRP A 461 -7.48 15.68 10.98
CA TRP A 461 -6.90 15.25 12.23
C TRP A 461 -7.73 14.18 12.91
N HIS A 462 -7.10 13.06 13.23
CA HIS A 462 -7.72 11.95 13.98
C HIS A 462 -6.80 11.50 15.11
N HIS A 463 -7.40 11.21 16.27
CA HIS A 463 -6.68 10.59 17.37
C HIS A 463 -6.61 9.09 17.14
N VAL A 464 -5.40 8.56 17.05
CA VAL A 464 -5.12 7.13 16.89
C VAL A 464 -4.57 6.59 18.20
N ALA A 465 -5.08 5.44 18.64
CA ALA A 465 -4.45 4.68 19.71
C ALA A 465 -4.32 3.20 19.35
N ALA A 466 -3.24 2.59 19.81
CA ALA A 466 -2.97 1.16 19.70
C ALA A 466 -2.61 0.59 21.07
N ILE A 467 -3.26 -0.50 21.45
CA ILE A 467 -3.06 -1.16 22.74
C ILE A 467 -2.60 -2.60 22.53
N ARG A 468 -1.57 -3.00 23.25
CA ARG A 468 -1.20 -4.40 23.48
C ARG A 468 -1.50 -4.77 24.92
N THR A 469 -2.25 -5.83 25.11
CA THR A 469 -2.39 -6.53 26.39
C THR A 469 -1.86 -7.95 26.30
N SER A 470 -1.90 -8.68 27.40
CA SER A 470 -1.43 -10.07 27.46
C SER A 470 -2.18 -11.02 26.52
N ASP A 471 -3.38 -10.66 26.02
CA ASP A 471 -4.23 -11.56 25.23
C ASP A 471 -4.74 -10.94 23.91
N ARG A 472 -4.45 -9.66 23.63
CA ARG A 472 -5.01 -8.98 22.45
C ARG A 472 -4.25 -7.75 22.00
N LEU A 473 -4.51 -7.37 20.74
CA LEU A 473 -4.17 -6.07 20.16
C LEU A 473 -5.46 -5.33 19.83
N ARG A 474 -5.51 -4.00 20.09
CA ARG A 474 -6.68 -3.16 19.82
C ARG A 474 -6.25 -1.89 19.08
N LEU A 475 -7.09 -1.42 18.16
CA LEU A 475 -6.97 -0.11 17.52
C LEU A 475 -8.16 0.76 17.85
N PHE A 476 -7.87 2.06 18.03
CA PHE A 476 -8.87 3.09 18.30
C PHE A 476 -8.67 4.27 17.36
N ILE A 477 -9.77 4.86 16.91
CA ILE A 477 -9.80 6.14 16.21
C ILE A 477 -10.80 7.04 16.91
N ASP A 478 -10.38 8.27 17.24
CA ASP A 478 -11.17 9.28 17.94
C ASP A 478 -11.81 8.74 19.24
N GLY A 479 -11.02 7.96 19.99
CA GLY A 479 -11.41 7.36 21.25
C GLY A 479 -12.40 6.19 21.15
N LYS A 480 -12.73 5.73 19.93
CA LYS A 480 -13.63 4.59 19.70
C LYS A 480 -12.83 3.38 19.24
N PRO A 481 -13.10 2.16 19.78
CA PRO A 481 -12.48 0.94 19.28
C PRO A 481 -12.95 0.65 17.85
N VAL A 482 -12.00 0.37 16.95
CA VAL A 482 -12.27 0.11 15.52
C VAL A 482 -11.83 -1.27 15.06
N ALA A 483 -10.86 -1.90 15.76
CA ALA A 483 -10.43 -3.26 15.47
C ALA A 483 -9.81 -3.93 16.70
N GLU A 484 -9.94 -5.25 16.76
CA GLU A 484 -9.37 -6.10 17.81
C GLU A 484 -8.86 -7.42 17.22
N ALA A 485 -7.71 -7.90 17.71
CA ALA A 485 -7.18 -9.22 17.39
C ALA A 485 -6.80 -9.95 18.68
N LYS A 486 -7.59 -10.94 19.06
CA LYS A 486 -7.34 -11.77 20.25
C LYS A 486 -6.33 -12.87 19.96
N ASP A 487 -5.36 -13.03 20.83
CA ASP A 487 -4.39 -14.10 20.79
C ASP A 487 -3.68 -14.27 22.15
N PRO A 488 -4.09 -15.21 22.98
CA PRO A 488 -3.44 -15.45 24.28
C PRO A 488 -1.94 -15.81 24.17
N ALA A 489 -1.47 -16.26 23.00
CA ALA A 489 -0.07 -16.62 22.81
C ALA A 489 0.88 -15.42 22.95
N ILE A 490 0.38 -14.20 22.72
CA ILE A 490 1.21 -12.98 22.82
C ILE A 490 1.58 -12.60 24.26
N ALA A 491 0.99 -13.24 25.27
CA ALA A 491 1.25 -12.95 26.67
C ALA A 491 2.73 -12.95 27.04
N HIS A 492 3.49 -13.85 26.42
CA HIS A 492 4.92 -14.06 26.73
C HIS A 492 5.87 -13.46 25.70
N TRP A 493 5.36 -12.75 24.67
CA TRP A 493 6.20 -12.18 23.63
C TRP A 493 6.99 -10.98 24.18
N ASN A 494 8.30 -11.07 24.08
CA ASN A 494 9.21 -10.01 24.47
C ASN A 494 9.53 -9.13 23.26
N LEU A 495 9.12 -7.87 23.32
CA LEU A 495 9.27 -6.92 22.22
C LEU A 495 10.55 -6.06 22.33
N ASP A 496 11.35 -6.24 23.38
CA ASP A 496 12.57 -5.45 23.53
C ASP A 496 13.62 -5.80 22.48
N THR A 497 14.19 -4.77 21.90
CA THR A 497 15.26 -4.84 20.90
C THR A 497 16.28 -3.73 21.15
N ASN A 498 17.48 -3.89 20.60
CA ASN A 498 18.52 -2.87 20.61
C ASN A 498 18.36 -1.83 19.46
N THR A 499 17.28 -1.92 18.69
CA THR A 499 16.98 -0.94 17.63
C THR A 499 16.42 0.35 18.22
N PRO A 500 16.67 1.50 17.60
CA PRO A 500 16.10 2.76 18.04
C PRO A 500 14.57 2.73 17.92
N LEU A 501 13.89 3.48 18.80
CA LEU A 501 12.49 3.83 18.58
C LEU A 501 12.44 4.90 17.49
N ARG A 502 11.63 4.67 16.45
CA ARG A 502 11.44 5.56 15.32
C ARG A 502 10.06 6.16 15.34
N LEU A 503 9.97 7.47 15.18
CA LEU A 503 8.73 8.21 15.02
C LEU A 503 8.68 8.78 13.60
N GLY A 504 7.60 8.49 12.89
CA GLY A 504 7.39 8.93 11.50
C GLY A 504 8.22 8.18 10.47
N THR A 505 8.78 7.01 10.82
CA THR A 505 9.49 6.12 9.88
C THR A 505 9.66 4.72 10.46
N GLY A 506 9.95 3.74 9.61
CA GLY A 506 10.22 2.34 9.98
C GLY A 506 10.31 1.43 8.75
N GLU A 507 9.95 0.18 8.93
CA GLU A 507 10.04 -0.83 7.85
C GLU A 507 9.04 -0.58 6.69
N ASN A 508 7.92 0.13 6.96
CA ASN A 508 6.99 0.55 5.91
C ASN A 508 7.39 1.90 5.27
N GLY A 509 8.49 2.51 5.74
CA GLY A 509 9.00 3.76 5.22
C GLY A 509 8.57 5.02 5.99
N PRO A 510 8.95 6.20 5.50
CA PRO A 510 8.59 7.47 6.12
C PRO A 510 7.09 7.72 6.05
N LEU A 511 6.53 8.26 7.13
CA LEU A 511 5.16 8.72 7.17
C LEU A 511 5.00 10.01 6.37
N HIS A 512 4.05 10.03 5.46
CA HIS A 512 3.63 11.25 4.77
C HIS A 512 2.42 11.86 5.50
N GLY A 513 2.72 12.75 6.44
CA GLY A 513 1.73 13.37 7.32
C GLY A 513 2.39 14.12 8.47
N VAL A 514 1.58 14.60 9.37
CA VAL A 514 2.00 15.30 10.59
C VAL A 514 1.45 14.56 11.81
N MET A 515 2.29 14.36 12.81
CA MET A 515 1.87 13.80 14.09
C MET A 515 2.04 14.82 15.20
N ARG A 516 1.09 14.84 16.13
CA ARG A 516 1.15 15.65 17.34
C ARG A 516 0.81 14.82 18.56
N GLN A 517 1.31 15.25 19.73
CA GLN A 517 1.03 14.64 21.04
C GLN A 517 1.28 13.11 21.02
N VAL A 518 2.38 12.69 20.41
CA VAL A 518 2.79 11.28 20.42
C VAL A 518 3.10 10.86 21.84
N GLN A 519 2.50 9.78 22.33
CA GLN A 519 2.72 9.26 23.68
C GLN A 519 2.86 7.75 23.67
N ILE A 520 3.74 7.24 24.53
CA ILE A 520 3.87 5.83 24.85
C ILE A 520 3.64 5.66 26.35
N HIS A 521 2.61 4.92 26.70
CA HIS A 521 2.28 4.54 28.07
C HIS A 521 2.71 3.10 28.29
N THR A 522 3.37 2.81 29.41
CA THR A 522 3.83 1.47 29.78
C THR A 522 2.74 0.64 30.49
N THR A 523 1.49 1.01 30.29
CA THR A 523 0.30 0.32 30.81
C THR A 523 -0.83 0.41 29.78
N GLU A 524 -1.83 -0.44 29.92
CA GLU A 524 -3.10 -0.28 29.22
C GLU A 524 -3.83 0.98 29.70
N LEU A 525 -4.27 1.82 28.77
CA LEU A 525 -5.23 2.90 29.04
C LEU A 525 -6.66 2.40 28.89
N SER A 526 -7.55 2.87 29.77
CA SER A 526 -8.97 2.57 29.64
C SER A 526 -9.60 3.26 28.42
N ASP A 527 -10.71 2.71 27.91
CA ASP A 527 -11.48 3.32 26.82
C ASP A 527 -11.94 4.74 27.20
N SER A 528 -12.23 4.97 28.50
CA SER A 528 -12.56 6.31 29.02
C SER A 528 -11.41 7.30 28.91
N ASP A 529 -10.18 6.87 29.19
CA ASP A 529 -9.01 7.74 29.11
C ASP A 529 -8.66 8.04 27.65
N LEU A 530 -8.76 7.06 26.76
CA LEU A 530 -8.62 7.28 25.31
C LEU A 530 -9.68 8.27 24.78
N ALA A 531 -10.93 8.14 25.22
CA ALA A 531 -11.99 9.08 24.86
C ALA A 531 -11.72 10.52 25.36
N LYS A 532 -11.05 10.69 26.52
CA LYS A 532 -10.62 12.00 27.02
C LYS A 532 -9.49 12.58 26.17
N LEU A 533 -8.46 11.78 25.83
CA LEU A 533 -7.34 12.18 24.99
C LEU A 533 -7.79 12.61 23.58
N ALA A 534 -8.83 11.98 23.05
CA ALA A 534 -9.40 12.27 21.74
C ALA A 534 -10.30 13.51 21.67
N LYS A 535 -10.62 14.20 22.80
CA LYS A 535 -11.53 15.35 22.81
C LYS A 535 -10.91 16.66 22.36
N VAL A 536 -9.61 16.79 22.43
CA VAL A 536 -8.91 18.06 22.15
C VAL A 536 -8.00 17.88 20.94
N PRO A 537 -8.54 18.07 19.72
CA PRO A 537 -7.71 18.01 18.52
C PRO A 537 -6.68 19.14 18.53
N PRO A 538 -5.49 18.90 17.99
CA PRO A 538 -4.51 19.95 17.82
C PRO A 538 -5.01 20.98 16.80
N THR A 539 -4.72 22.25 17.03
CA THR A 539 -4.92 23.30 16.01
C THR A 539 -3.85 23.18 14.93
N ASP A 540 -4.18 23.52 13.69
CA ASP A 540 -3.26 23.50 12.54
C ASP A 540 -2.05 24.42 12.70
#